data_f95877cc33baa8e44823661e1764bac0
#
_entry.id   f95877cc33baa8e44823661e1764bac0
#
_cell.length_a   1.000
_cell.length_b   1.000
_cell.length_c   1.000
_cell.angle_alpha   90.00
_cell.angle_beta   90.00
_cell.angle_gamma   90.00
#
_symmetry.space_group_name_H-M   'P 1'
#
loop_
_entity.id
_entity.type
_entity.pdbx_description
1 polymer ?
#
loop_
_entity_poly.entity_id
_entity_poly.type
_entity_poly.pdbx_seq_one_letter_code
_entity_poly.pdbx_strand_id
1 'polypeptide(L)'
;MKGMMLNIIVVVLMILISSSVILILFFEKIKVPAALLTGTLVASGILQITEVASYQISPDIIDYCLLILGSSVGCRFADKTFSEIGRNALHSFIATFLLVALGVAAAVVAGLIIDKNFFTLLLSYCPGGIYEVAVIAIFFDLDPEFVSFHHIIRLLMILFIVPVILRFLKKT
;
A
#
# COMPACT_ATOMS: atom_id res chain seq x y z
N MET A 1 26.62 -6.83 -24.89
CA MET A 1 25.33 -7.09 -24.22
C MET A 1 25.24 -6.51 -22.81
N LYS A 2 26.15 -6.77 -21.87
CA LYS A 2 26.09 -6.23 -20.49
C LYS A 2 26.04 -4.69 -20.41
N GLY A 3 26.82 -3.96 -21.21
CA GLY A 3 26.82 -2.49 -21.18
C GLY A 3 25.54 -1.85 -21.71
N MET A 4 24.90 -2.47 -22.70
CA MET A 4 23.62 -1.99 -23.24
C MET A 4 22.48 -2.19 -22.25
N MET A 5 22.44 -3.32 -21.54
CA MET A 5 21.47 -3.57 -20.47
C MET A 5 21.64 -2.59 -19.30
N LEU A 6 22.90 -2.30 -18.90
CA LEU A 6 23.18 -1.34 -17.85
C LEU A 6 22.69 0.07 -18.20
N ASN A 7 22.90 0.50 -19.44
CA ASN A 7 22.42 1.80 -19.91
C ASN A 7 20.90 1.89 -19.93
N ILE A 8 20.20 0.83 -20.32
CA ILE A 8 18.73 0.78 -20.30
C ILE A 8 18.22 0.89 -18.85
N ILE A 9 18.81 0.15 -17.92
CA ILE A 9 18.44 0.19 -16.50
C ILE A 9 18.63 1.61 -15.94
N VAL A 10 19.75 2.25 -16.24
CA VAL A 10 20.04 3.63 -15.80
C VAL A 10 19.02 4.62 -16.36
N VAL A 11 18.67 4.50 -17.64
CA VAL A 11 17.66 5.37 -18.27
C VAL A 11 16.29 5.18 -17.64
N VAL A 12 15.87 3.95 -17.41
CA VAL A 12 14.58 3.63 -16.75
C VAL A 12 14.54 4.20 -15.33
N LEU A 13 15.62 4.03 -14.56
CA LEU A 13 15.75 4.62 -13.23
C LEU A 13 15.69 6.16 -13.25
N MET A 14 16.35 6.78 -14.19
CA MET A 14 16.33 8.25 -14.34
C MET A 14 14.93 8.76 -14.68
N ILE A 15 14.20 8.07 -15.57
CA ILE A 15 12.82 8.40 -15.93
C ILE A 15 11.92 8.23 -14.70
N LEU A 16 12.06 7.15 -13.96
CA LEU A 16 11.27 6.86 -12.77
C LEU A 16 11.52 7.89 -11.66
N ILE A 17 12.77 8.23 -11.41
CA ILE A 17 13.14 9.23 -10.40
C ILE A 17 12.63 10.61 -10.81
N SER A 18 12.85 11.03 -12.05
CA SER A 18 12.44 12.37 -12.51
C SER A 18 10.91 12.54 -12.50
N SER A 19 10.17 11.57 -13.00
CA SER A 19 8.70 11.58 -12.97
C SER A 19 8.14 11.54 -11.54
N SER A 20 8.77 10.77 -10.66
CA SER A 20 8.40 10.72 -9.24
C SER A 20 8.63 12.07 -8.56
N VAL A 21 9.78 12.71 -8.77
CA VAL A 21 10.09 14.02 -8.19
C VAL A 21 9.09 15.08 -8.66
N ILE A 22 8.75 15.10 -9.93
CA ILE A 22 7.77 16.06 -10.49
C ILE A 22 6.39 15.87 -9.79
N LEU A 23 5.93 14.64 -9.66
CA LEU A 23 4.64 14.35 -9.03
C LEU A 23 4.68 14.59 -7.51
N ILE A 24 5.79 14.31 -6.83
CA ILE A 24 5.97 14.63 -5.41
C ILE A 24 5.82 16.15 -5.20
N LEU A 25 6.54 16.96 -5.95
CA LEU A 25 6.47 18.43 -5.86
C LEU A 25 5.06 18.95 -6.18
N PHE A 26 4.38 18.36 -7.15
CA PHE A 26 3.01 18.69 -7.48
C PHE A 26 2.07 18.37 -6.31
N PHE A 27 2.17 17.19 -5.72
CA PHE A 27 1.34 16.78 -4.58
C PHE A 27 1.66 17.55 -3.30
N GLU A 28 2.91 17.91 -3.06
CA GLU A 28 3.28 18.82 -1.96
C GLU A 28 2.63 20.20 -2.12
N LYS A 29 2.63 20.75 -3.33
CA LYS A 29 1.99 22.03 -3.63
C LYS A 29 0.48 22.00 -3.38
N ILE A 30 -0.18 20.88 -3.64
CA ILE A 30 -1.62 20.67 -3.37
C ILE A 30 -1.85 20.28 -1.91
N LYS A 31 -0.79 20.09 -1.11
CA LYS A 31 -0.85 19.65 0.29
C LYS A 31 -1.51 18.29 0.48
N VAL A 32 -1.22 17.34 -0.41
CA VAL A 32 -1.60 15.94 -0.25
C VAL A 32 -0.74 15.33 0.84
N PRO A 33 -1.30 14.70 1.89
CA PRO A 33 -0.51 14.00 2.88
C PRO A 33 0.21 12.82 2.24
N ALA A 34 1.43 12.53 2.75
CA ALA A 34 2.30 11.50 2.19
C ALA A 34 2.62 11.69 0.69
N ALA A 35 2.85 12.93 0.26
CA ALA A 35 3.15 13.29 -1.13
C ALA A 35 4.28 12.43 -1.75
N LEU A 36 5.27 12.05 -0.93
CA LEU A 36 6.35 11.16 -1.36
C LEU A 36 5.81 9.79 -1.82
N LEU A 37 4.97 9.16 -1.01
CA LEU A 37 4.40 7.84 -1.31
C LEU A 37 3.40 7.92 -2.47
N THR A 38 2.55 8.94 -2.47
CA THR A 38 1.55 9.14 -3.52
C THR A 38 2.19 9.45 -4.86
N GLY A 39 3.18 10.34 -4.85
CA GLY A 39 3.89 10.76 -6.06
C GLY A 39 4.63 9.60 -6.72
N THR A 40 5.35 8.81 -5.94
CA THR A 40 6.07 7.64 -6.45
C THR A 40 5.13 6.54 -6.94
N LEU A 41 4.02 6.28 -6.24
CA LEU A 41 3.03 5.28 -6.63
C LEU A 41 2.37 5.65 -7.96
N VAL A 42 1.92 6.90 -8.10
CA VAL A 42 1.26 7.37 -9.34
C VAL A 42 2.27 7.41 -10.49
N ALA A 43 3.50 7.90 -10.26
CA ALA A 43 4.54 7.93 -11.29
C ALA A 43 4.85 6.52 -11.81
N SER A 44 5.12 5.58 -10.90
CA SER A 44 5.46 4.20 -11.27
C SER A 44 4.29 3.49 -11.96
N GLY A 45 3.06 3.73 -11.48
CA GLY A 45 1.86 3.16 -12.10
C GLY A 45 1.63 3.66 -13.53
N ILE A 46 1.75 4.96 -13.77
CA ILE A 46 1.62 5.54 -15.12
C ILE A 46 2.69 4.98 -16.06
N LEU A 47 3.95 4.93 -15.63
CA LEU A 47 5.04 4.42 -16.44
C LEU A 47 4.87 2.96 -16.83
N GLN A 48 4.33 2.13 -15.95
CA GLN A 48 4.04 0.73 -16.24
C GLN A 48 2.83 0.55 -17.15
N ILE A 49 1.73 1.27 -16.91
CA ILE A 49 0.51 1.19 -17.74
C ILE A 49 0.77 1.70 -19.16
N THR A 50 1.61 2.72 -19.32
CA THR A 50 1.96 3.28 -20.63
C THR A 50 3.06 2.49 -21.34
N GLU A 51 3.57 1.42 -20.73
CA GLU A 51 4.68 0.59 -21.26
C GLU A 51 5.97 1.37 -21.56
N VAL A 52 6.06 2.62 -21.12
CA VAL A 52 7.27 3.46 -21.30
C VAL A 52 8.45 2.88 -20.54
N ALA A 53 8.18 2.28 -19.38
CA ALA A 53 9.18 1.59 -18.57
C ALA A 53 8.54 0.38 -17.88
N SER A 54 8.65 -0.79 -18.49
CA SER A 54 8.29 -2.04 -17.83
C SER A 54 9.50 -2.54 -17.04
N TYR A 55 9.37 -2.61 -15.73
CA TYR A 55 10.40 -3.16 -14.85
C TYR A 55 9.77 -4.09 -13.83
N GLN A 56 10.49 -5.17 -13.55
CA GLN A 56 10.17 -6.07 -12.45
C GLN A 56 11.22 -5.91 -11.38
N ILE A 57 10.77 -5.67 -10.15
CA ILE A 57 11.66 -5.58 -9.00
C ILE A 57 11.98 -7.01 -8.56
N SER A 58 13.26 -7.32 -8.40
CA SER A 58 13.68 -8.62 -7.89
C SER A 58 13.14 -8.83 -6.46
N PRO A 59 12.69 -10.04 -6.11
CA PRO A 59 12.20 -10.36 -4.76
C PRO A 59 13.22 -9.97 -3.67
N ASP A 60 14.51 -10.16 -3.92
CA ASP A 60 15.57 -9.82 -2.96
C ASP A 60 15.57 -8.32 -2.60
N ILE A 61 15.31 -7.44 -3.58
CA ILE A 61 15.24 -6.00 -3.33
C ILE A 61 14.02 -5.67 -2.47
N ILE A 62 12.89 -6.35 -2.71
CA ILE A 62 11.69 -6.19 -1.90
C ILE A 62 11.97 -6.59 -0.46
N ASP A 63 12.63 -7.72 -0.24
CA ASP A 63 12.99 -8.22 1.08
C ASP A 63 13.91 -7.26 1.84
N TYR A 64 14.92 -6.68 1.17
CA TYR A 64 15.76 -5.62 1.77
C TYR A 64 14.95 -4.38 2.13
N CYS A 65 14.03 -3.93 1.29
CA CYS A 65 13.16 -2.79 1.58
C CYS A 65 12.27 -3.08 2.80
N LEU A 66 11.68 -4.27 2.88
CA LEU A 66 10.85 -4.71 4.01
C LEU A 66 11.66 -4.78 5.31
N LEU A 67 12.90 -5.27 5.25
CA LEU A 67 13.80 -5.32 6.40
C LEU A 67 14.14 -3.91 6.91
N ILE A 68 14.47 -2.97 6.03
CA ILE A 68 14.74 -1.58 6.38
C ILE A 68 13.49 -0.93 7.00
N LEU A 69 12.33 -1.16 6.40
CA LEU A 69 11.06 -0.61 6.86
C LEU A 69 10.71 -1.16 8.24
N GLY A 70 10.81 -2.48 8.45
CA GLY A 70 10.57 -3.14 9.74
C GLY A 70 11.52 -2.64 10.82
N SER A 71 12.82 -2.50 10.51
CA SER A 71 13.82 -1.95 11.43
C SER A 71 13.51 -0.50 11.79
N SER A 72 13.12 0.33 10.83
CA SER A 72 12.73 1.72 11.07
C SER A 72 11.52 1.85 11.99
N VAL A 73 10.53 0.97 11.84
CA VAL A 73 9.38 0.90 12.74
C VAL A 73 9.81 0.44 14.13
N GLY A 74 10.68 -0.59 14.22
CA GLY A 74 11.23 -1.10 15.47
C GLY A 74 11.96 -0.03 16.29
N CYS A 75 12.76 0.81 15.64
CA CYS A 75 13.47 1.90 16.29
C CYS A 75 12.54 2.91 16.99
N ARG A 76 11.29 3.03 16.59
CA ARG A 76 10.31 3.93 17.24
C ARG A 76 9.91 3.47 18.64
N PHE A 77 10.24 2.24 19.03
CA PHE A 77 9.99 1.70 20.37
C PHE A 77 11.19 1.88 21.32
N ALA A 78 12.34 2.38 20.85
CA ALA A 78 13.57 2.45 21.64
C ALA A 78 13.43 3.27 22.92
N ASP A 79 12.62 4.34 22.90
CA ASP A 79 12.42 5.22 24.05
C ASP A 79 11.14 4.92 24.85
N LYS A 80 10.48 3.78 24.59
CA LYS A 80 9.22 3.42 25.23
C LYS A 80 9.41 2.46 26.40
N THR A 81 8.71 2.74 27.51
CA THR A 81 8.67 1.85 28.66
C THR A 81 7.81 0.62 28.37
N PHE A 82 8.16 -0.55 28.92
CA PHE A 82 7.37 -1.77 28.76
C PHE A 82 5.89 -1.60 29.14
N SER A 83 5.59 -0.81 30.18
CA SER A 83 4.22 -0.50 30.60
C SER A 83 3.44 0.31 29.55
N GLU A 84 4.10 1.27 28.89
CA GLU A 84 3.48 2.05 27.80
C GLU A 84 3.26 1.20 26.56
N ILE A 85 4.22 0.32 26.25
CA ILE A 85 4.08 -0.64 25.13
C ILE A 85 2.91 -1.58 25.40
N GLY A 86 2.79 -2.14 26.61
CA GLY A 86 1.70 -3.06 26.96
C GLY A 86 0.33 -2.40 26.90
N ARG A 87 0.18 -1.18 27.41
CA ARG A 87 -1.08 -0.43 27.34
C ARG A 87 -1.45 -0.09 25.90
N ASN A 88 -0.47 0.37 25.11
CA ASN A 88 -0.70 0.68 23.69
C ASN A 88 -0.99 -0.57 22.88
N ALA A 89 -0.35 -1.70 23.17
CA ALA A 89 -0.60 -2.98 22.53
C ALA A 89 -2.04 -3.45 22.75
N LEU A 90 -2.57 -3.32 23.97
CA LEU A 90 -3.96 -3.69 24.26
C LEU A 90 -4.95 -2.84 23.45
N HIS A 91 -4.75 -1.51 23.42
CA HIS A 91 -5.62 -0.63 22.63
C HIS A 91 -5.53 -0.94 21.13
N SER A 92 -4.30 -1.19 20.62
CA SER A 92 -4.09 -1.58 19.24
C SER A 92 -4.72 -2.92 18.92
N PHE A 93 -4.65 -3.89 19.82
CA PHE A 93 -5.29 -5.19 19.67
C PHE A 93 -6.81 -5.07 19.55
N ILE A 94 -7.44 -4.30 20.45
CA ILE A 94 -8.90 -4.05 20.41
C ILE A 94 -9.28 -3.35 19.10
N ALA A 95 -8.55 -2.32 18.70
CA ALA A 95 -8.79 -1.59 17.46
C ALA A 95 -8.67 -2.49 16.23
N THR A 96 -7.62 -3.31 16.17
CA THR A 96 -7.40 -4.25 15.07
C THR A 96 -8.48 -5.32 15.03
N PHE A 97 -8.89 -5.86 16.19
CA PHE A 97 -9.97 -6.82 16.28
C PHE A 97 -11.29 -6.25 15.73
N LEU A 98 -11.63 -5.02 16.11
CA LEU A 98 -12.82 -4.33 15.57
C LEU A 98 -12.72 -4.11 14.06
N LEU A 99 -11.53 -3.77 13.56
CA LEU A 99 -11.28 -3.56 12.14
C LEU A 99 -11.44 -4.85 11.33
N VAL A 100 -10.92 -5.97 11.86
CA VAL A 100 -11.11 -7.30 11.26
C VAL A 100 -12.60 -7.70 11.28
N ALA A 101 -13.29 -7.47 12.39
CA ALA A 101 -14.74 -7.77 12.50
C ALA A 101 -15.54 -6.96 11.48
N LEU A 102 -15.21 -5.67 11.28
CA LEU A 102 -15.82 -4.86 10.23
C LEU A 102 -15.51 -5.39 8.82
N GLY A 103 -14.28 -5.87 8.59
CA GLY A 103 -13.89 -6.49 7.33
C GLY A 103 -14.69 -7.75 7.03
N VAL A 104 -14.88 -8.61 8.04
CA VAL A 104 -15.74 -9.81 7.93
C VAL A 104 -17.19 -9.43 7.62
N ALA A 105 -17.74 -8.45 8.35
CA ALA A 105 -19.09 -7.97 8.11
C ALA A 105 -19.24 -7.40 6.68
N ALA A 106 -18.29 -6.63 6.21
CA ALA A 106 -18.26 -6.10 4.85
C ALA A 106 -18.19 -7.23 3.81
N ALA A 107 -17.37 -8.27 4.04
CA ALA A 107 -17.29 -9.43 3.16
C ALA A 107 -18.61 -10.19 3.07
N VAL A 108 -19.31 -10.35 4.18
CA VAL A 108 -20.64 -11.00 4.22
C VAL A 108 -21.67 -10.17 3.42
N VAL A 109 -21.72 -8.86 3.66
CA VAL A 109 -22.63 -7.95 2.93
C VAL A 109 -22.31 -7.94 1.43
N ALA A 110 -21.03 -7.87 1.09
CA ALA A 110 -20.59 -7.89 -0.32
C ALA A 110 -20.95 -9.23 -0.99
N GLY A 111 -20.88 -10.35 -0.28
CA GLY A 111 -21.28 -11.66 -0.77
C GLY A 111 -22.77 -11.80 -1.10
N LEU A 112 -23.62 -10.89 -0.59
CA LEU A 112 -25.04 -10.83 -0.97
C LEU A 112 -25.26 -10.12 -2.32
N ILE A 113 -24.27 -9.38 -2.79
CA ILE A 113 -24.38 -8.52 -3.98
C ILE A 113 -23.44 -9.02 -5.09
N ILE A 114 -22.26 -9.51 -4.73
CA ILE A 114 -21.19 -9.90 -5.64
C ILE A 114 -21.08 -11.41 -5.64
N ASP A 115 -21.24 -12.02 -6.79
CA ASP A 115 -21.12 -13.49 -6.96
C ASP A 115 -19.63 -13.89 -6.99
N LYS A 116 -19.00 -13.85 -5.82
CA LYS A 116 -17.61 -14.25 -5.59
C LYS A 116 -17.51 -15.15 -4.36
N ASN A 117 -16.48 -15.99 -4.33
CA ASN A 117 -16.21 -16.84 -3.18
C ASN A 117 -16.04 -15.97 -1.91
N PHE A 118 -16.67 -16.40 -0.80
CA PHE A 118 -16.59 -15.70 0.48
C PHE A 118 -15.15 -15.45 0.93
N PHE A 119 -14.24 -16.40 0.75
CA PHE A 119 -12.83 -16.23 1.13
C PHE A 119 -12.11 -15.18 0.26
N THR A 120 -12.45 -15.08 -1.02
CA THR A 120 -11.96 -14.00 -1.90
C THR A 120 -12.41 -12.61 -1.39
N LEU A 121 -13.69 -12.50 -1.03
CA LEU A 121 -14.22 -11.26 -0.45
C LEU A 121 -13.59 -10.96 0.91
N LEU A 122 -13.46 -11.98 1.78
CA LEU A 122 -12.83 -11.82 3.08
C LEU A 122 -11.41 -11.29 2.96
N LEU A 123 -10.61 -11.85 2.06
CA LEU A 123 -9.26 -11.37 1.78
C LEU A 123 -9.26 -9.94 1.24
N SER A 124 -10.20 -9.60 0.36
CA SER A 124 -10.34 -8.27 -0.22
C SER A 124 -10.63 -7.20 0.83
N TYR A 125 -11.46 -7.50 1.83
CA TYR A 125 -11.82 -6.58 2.91
C TYR A 125 -10.90 -6.67 4.13
N CYS A 126 -10.03 -7.68 4.20
CA CYS A 126 -9.09 -7.84 5.31
C CYS A 126 -8.12 -6.63 5.40
N PRO A 127 -7.88 -6.09 6.61
CA PRO A 127 -6.84 -5.11 6.80
C PRO A 127 -5.46 -5.77 6.65
N GLY A 128 -4.70 -5.37 5.62
CA GLY A 128 -3.38 -5.93 5.33
C GLY A 128 -2.70 -5.21 4.18
N GLY A 129 -1.45 -5.59 3.88
CA GLY A 129 -0.71 -5.13 2.72
C GLY A 129 -1.15 -5.88 1.44
N ILE A 130 -1.04 -5.21 0.30
CA ILE A 130 -1.42 -5.79 -1.00
C ILE A 130 -0.60 -7.05 -1.29
N TYR A 131 0.69 -7.01 -1.00
CA TYR A 131 1.62 -8.10 -1.30
C TYR A 131 1.29 -9.36 -0.50
N GLU A 132 1.11 -9.23 0.81
CA GLU A 132 0.81 -10.36 1.70
C GLU A 132 -0.53 -11.02 1.34
N VAL A 133 -1.53 -10.19 1.08
CA VAL A 133 -2.88 -10.69 0.76
C VAL A 133 -2.92 -11.32 -0.63
N ALA A 134 -2.18 -10.77 -1.61
CA ALA A 134 -2.06 -11.36 -2.93
C ALA A 134 -1.36 -12.73 -2.90
N VAL A 135 -0.29 -12.88 -2.11
CA VAL A 135 0.39 -14.17 -1.93
C VAL A 135 -0.53 -15.21 -1.31
N ILE A 136 -1.31 -14.81 -0.29
CA ILE A 136 -2.31 -15.70 0.33
C ILE A 136 -3.37 -16.10 -0.70
N ALA A 137 -3.86 -15.16 -1.52
CA ALA A 137 -4.84 -15.45 -2.55
C ALA A 137 -4.33 -16.47 -3.57
N ILE A 138 -3.09 -16.34 -4.02
CA ILE A 138 -2.45 -17.30 -4.92
C ILE A 138 -2.30 -18.67 -4.25
N PHE A 139 -1.86 -18.72 -3.00
CA PHE A 139 -1.61 -19.97 -2.29
C PHE A 139 -2.89 -20.80 -2.08
N PHE A 140 -4.03 -20.14 -1.86
CA PHE A 140 -5.33 -20.78 -1.65
C PHE A 140 -6.20 -20.88 -2.92
N ASP A 141 -5.62 -20.59 -4.10
CA ASP A 141 -6.33 -20.62 -5.39
C ASP A 141 -7.61 -19.76 -5.38
N LEU A 142 -7.52 -18.60 -4.72
CA LEU A 142 -8.54 -17.56 -4.72
C LEU A 142 -8.26 -16.59 -5.87
N ASP A 143 -9.19 -15.68 -6.17
CA ASP A 143 -9.03 -14.70 -7.25
C ASP A 143 -8.03 -13.58 -6.86
N PRO A 144 -6.71 -13.71 -7.13
CA PRO A 144 -5.71 -12.75 -6.69
C PRO A 144 -5.81 -11.40 -7.42
N GLU A 145 -6.35 -11.41 -8.64
CA GLU A 145 -6.55 -10.20 -9.43
C GLU A 145 -7.61 -9.32 -8.78
N PHE A 146 -8.75 -9.91 -8.44
CA PHE A 146 -9.84 -9.21 -7.75
C PHE A 146 -9.39 -8.69 -6.39
N VAL A 147 -8.71 -9.51 -5.61
CA VAL A 147 -8.22 -9.15 -4.27
C VAL A 147 -7.24 -7.97 -4.35
N SER A 148 -6.27 -8.05 -5.25
CA SER A 148 -5.27 -6.98 -5.44
C SER A 148 -5.90 -5.69 -5.95
N PHE A 149 -6.80 -5.78 -6.93
CA PHE A 149 -7.49 -4.62 -7.49
C PHE A 149 -8.34 -3.90 -6.43
N HIS A 150 -9.06 -4.67 -5.60
CA HIS A 150 -9.84 -4.12 -4.49
C HIS A 150 -8.95 -3.35 -3.49
N HIS A 151 -7.78 -3.91 -3.15
CA HIS A 151 -6.83 -3.25 -2.26
C HIS A 151 -6.26 -1.96 -2.86
N ILE A 152 -5.96 -1.94 -4.17
CA ILE A 152 -5.49 -0.74 -4.87
C ILE A 152 -6.55 0.36 -4.82
N ILE A 153 -7.81 0.03 -5.16
CA ILE A 153 -8.91 1.00 -5.09
C ILE A 153 -9.05 1.56 -3.68
N ARG A 154 -9.05 0.71 -2.66
CA ARG A 154 -9.12 1.13 -1.26
C ARG A 154 -7.97 2.08 -0.89
N LEU A 155 -6.75 1.75 -1.29
CA LEU A 155 -5.58 2.60 -1.07
C LEU A 155 -5.75 3.97 -1.72
N LEU A 156 -6.18 4.01 -2.98
CA LEU A 156 -6.44 5.25 -3.70
C LEU A 156 -7.55 6.07 -3.04
N MET A 157 -8.65 5.43 -2.63
CA MET A 157 -9.74 6.11 -1.92
C MET A 157 -9.24 6.74 -0.61
N ILE A 158 -8.49 6.02 0.21
CA ILE A 158 -7.92 6.55 1.45
C ILE A 158 -7.01 7.74 1.14
N LEU A 159 -6.17 7.62 0.12
CA LEU A 159 -5.20 8.62 -0.26
C LEU A 159 -5.84 9.94 -0.70
N PHE A 160 -7.00 9.89 -1.37
CA PHE A 160 -7.72 11.08 -1.83
C PHE A 160 -8.78 11.58 -0.83
N ILE A 161 -9.52 10.67 -0.20
CA ILE A 161 -10.65 11.05 0.68
C ILE A 161 -10.16 11.60 2.00
N VAL A 162 -9.16 10.97 2.64
CA VAL A 162 -8.67 11.40 3.96
C VAL A 162 -8.15 12.85 3.96
N PRO A 163 -7.35 13.30 2.97
CA PRO A 163 -6.92 14.70 2.90
C PRO A 163 -8.08 15.68 2.78
N VAL A 164 -9.07 15.31 1.99
CA VAL A 164 -10.27 16.15 1.81
C VAL A 164 -11.01 16.30 3.12
N ILE A 165 -11.28 15.21 3.83
CA ILE A 165 -11.92 15.22 5.15
C ILE A 165 -11.12 16.07 6.14
N LEU A 166 -9.80 15.87 6.22
CA LEU A 166 -8.93 16.62 7.13
C LEU A 166 -8.92 18.11 6.84
N ARG A 167 -9.03 18.52 5.57
CA ARG A 167 -9.17 19.94 5.20
C ARG A 167 -10.47 20.56 5.71
N PHE A 168 -11.57 19.81 5.64
CA PHE A 168 -12.86 20.28 6.16
C PHE A 168 -12.85 20.38 7.68
N LEU A 169 -12.31 19.39 8.38
CA LEU A 169 -12.22 19.38 9.85
C LEU A 169 -11.27 20.46 10.40
N LYS A 170 -10.21 20.81 9.68
CA LYS A 170 -9.25 21.84 10.12
C LYS A 170 -9.74 23.26 9.87
N LYS A 171 -10.86 23.44 9.19
CA LYS A 171 -11.48 24.74 8.89
C LYS A 171 -12.54 25.16 9.92
N THR A 172 -12.86 24.25 10.84
CA THR A 172 -13.69 24.46 12.04
C THR A 172 -12.79 24.69 13.25
#